data_26931636da284da486db56d5221e16ac
#
_entry.id   26931636da284da486db56d5221e16ac
#
_cell.length_a   1.000
_cell.length_b   1.000
_cell.length_c   1.000
_cell.angle_alpha   90.00
_cell.angle_beta   90.00
_cell.angle_gamma   90.00
#
_symmetry.space_group_name_H-M   'P 1'
#
loop_
_entity.id
_entity.type
_entity.pdbx_description
1 polymer ?
#
loop_
_entity_poly.entity_id
_entity_poly.type
_entity_poly.pdbx_seq_one_letter_code
_entity_poly.pdbx_strand_id
1 'polypeptide(L)'
;QIDGSCRRFGAGAGNAPVEALIGVFDKIGVKTGIDFFDIADAAEEVVAPASYEYDTARRLPMEIIAEMGRMGLFGLPFPEEYGGQGGDCFALCLALEQIARVDQSVAITLEAGVSLGAMPVYLFGTEEQKQQWLPQLASGQALAGFGLTEPEAGSDAGGTRTRAELKDGNWVINGSKEFITNSGTDITKLVTVTAVTGTTTTADGREKKEISTILVPTDTPGFTAQKAYNKVGWNASDTHPLTFEDVTVPEANLLGQQGRGYANFLRILDEGRIAIAALATGAAQGCLEEAIRYATEREQFG
;
A
#
# COMPACT_ATOMS: atom_id res chain seq x y z
N GLN A 1 6.52 27.43 -1.81
CA GLN A 1 7.03 26.07 -2.02
C GLN A 1 8.28 25.94 -1.15
N ILE A 2 8.28 25.01 -0.20
CA ILE A 2 9.45 24.75 0.67
C ILE A 2 10.08 23.46 0.15
N ASP A 3 11.33 23.54 -0.27
CA ASP A 3 12.12 22.39 -0.70
C ASP A 3 12.86 21.84 0.53
N GLY A 4 12.60 20.61 0.91
CA GLY A 4 13.19 19.95 2.06
C GLY A 4 13.98 18.71 1.64
N SER A 5 15.06 18.42 2.34
CA SER A 5 15.82 17.18 2.22
C SER A 5 16.29 16.70 3.58
N CYS A 6 16.35 15.38 3.79
CA CYS A 6 16.86 14.81 5.01
C CYS A 6 18.35 15.14 5.20
N ARG A 7 18.73 15.51 6.44
CA ARG A 7 20.12 15.80 6.87
C ARG A 7 20.91 16.73 5.93
N ARG A 8 20.24 17.69 5.26
CA ARG A 8 20.86 18.69 4.37
C ARG A 8 21.45 18.17 3.05
N PHE A 9 21.13 16.96 2.63
CA PHE A 9 21.54 16.45 1.32
C PHE A 9 20.51 16.83 0.25
N GLY A 10 20.75 17.91 -0.45
CA GLY A 10 19.99 18.36 -1.59
C GLY A 10 20.89 19.00 -2.63
N ALA A 11 20.44 19.09 -3.90
CA ALA A 11 21.17 19.75 -4.97
C ALA A 11 21.27 21.26 -4.72
N GLY A 12 22.30 21.67 -4.02
CA GLY A 12 22.58 23.07 -3.67
C GLY A 12 22.35 23.40 -2.19
N ALA A 13 23.02 24.43 -1.72
CA ALA A 13 23.08 24.86 -0.31
C ALA A 13 21.78 25.56 0.17
N GLY A 14 20.60 24.98 -0.07
CA GLY A 14 19.35 25.67 0.22
C GLY A 14 18.16 24.83 0.69
N ASN A 15 18.26 23.50 0.66
CA ASN A 15 17.13 22.66 1.10
C ASN A 15 17.10 22.59 2.65
N ALA A 16 15.94 22.86 3.24
CA ALA A 16 15.76 22.69 4.67
C ALA A 16 15.72 21.19 5.01
N PRO A 17 16.40 20.75 6.09
CA PRO A 17 16.24 19.38 6.59
C PRO A 17 14.78 19.12 6.91
N VAL A 18 14.24 17.96 6.54
CA VAL A 18 12.83 17.58 6.80
C VAL A 18 12.57 17.60 8.31
N GLU A 19 13.56 17.19 9.12
CA GLU A 19 13.54 17.25 10.58
C GLU A 19 13.31 18.68 11.11
N ALA A 20 13.97 19.66 10.48
CA ALA A 20 13.78 21.06 10.83
C ALA A 20 12.41 21.59 10.38
N LEU A 21 11.89 21.10 9.25
CA LEU A 21 10.55 21.47 8.77
C LEU A 21 9.46 20.94 9.70
N ILE A 22 9.55 19.70 10.17
CA ILE A 22 8.60 19.13 11.12
C ILE A 22 8.65 19.90 12.44
N GLY A 23 9.84 20.18 12.97
CA GLY A 23 9.99 21.00 14.16
C GLY A 23 9.45 22.45 13.98
N VAL A 24 9.49 22.99 12.76
CA VAL A 24 8.87 24.29 12.43
C VAL A 24 7.35 24.15 12.36
N PHE A 25 6.82 23.10 11.73
CA PHE A 25 5.37 22.86 11.64
C PHE A 25 4.76 22.67 13.02
N ASP A 26 5.38 21.89 13.92
CA ASP A 26 4.94 21.76 15.31
C ASP A 26 4.93 23.11 16.02
N LYS A 27 5.96 23.93 15.80
CA LYS A 27 6.10 25.24 16.44
C LYS A 27 5.06 26.26 15.96
N ILE A 28 4.57 26.14 14.73
CA ILE A 28 3.50 26.97 14.17
C ILE A 28 2.10 26.34 14.29
N GLY A 29 1.99 25.20 15.03
CA GLY A 29 0.73 24.55 15.36
C GLY A 29 0.13 23.69 14.24
N VAL A 30 0.92 23.35 13.22
CA VAL A 30 0.53 22.36 12.19
C VAL A 30 0.83 20.96 12.75
N LYS A 31 -0.21 20.24 13.13
CA LYS A 31 -0.09 18.85 13.59
C LYS A 31 0.18 17.95 12.39
N THR A 32 1.36 17.35 12.33
CA THR A 32 1.72 16.34 11.31
C THR A 32 1.26 14.94 11.70
N GLY A 33 0.93 14.72 12.98
CA GLY A 33 0.57 13.40 13.53
C GLY A 33 1.76 12.43 13.65
N ILE A 34 3.00 12.91 13.44
CA ILE A 34 4.20 12.08 13.41
C ILE A 34 5.23 12.63 14.40
N ASP A 35 5.85 11.74 15.18
CA ASP A 35 7.22 11.97 15.64
C ASP A 35 8.18 11.48 14.54
N PHE A 36 8.75 12.43 13.81
CA PHE A 36 9.66 12.13 12.71
C PHE A 36 10.96 11.45 13.17
N PHE A 37 11.42 11.77 14.35
CA PHE A 37 12.64 11.16 14.90
C PHE A 37 12.40 9.68 15.16
N ASP A 38 11.25 9.31 15.68
CA ASP A 38 10.88 7.90 15.89
C ASP A 38 10.87 7.11 14.56
N ILE A 39 10.42 7.71 13.46
CA ILE A 39 10.42 7.04 12.15
C ILE A 39 11.84 6.91 11.59
N ALA A 40 12.66 7.95 11.71
CA ALA A 40 14.04 7.92 11.24
C ALA A 40 14.87 6.89 12.06
N ASP A 41 14.67 6.84 13.37
CA ASP A 41 15.31 5.86 14.25
C ASP A 41 14.83 4.44 13.93
N ALA A 42 13.53 4.23 13.69
CA ALA A 42 13.01 2.93 13.25
C ALA A 42 13.61 2.48 11.92
N ALA A 43 13.78 3.37 10.95
CA ALA A 43 14.42 3.04 9.69
C ALA A 43 15.89 2.63 9.88
N GLU A 44 16.66 3.36 10.68
CA GLU A 44 18.08 3.10 10.89
C GLU A 44 18.37 1.95 11.87
N GLU A 45 17.60 1.84 12.97
CA GLU A 45 17.88 0.88 14.05
C GLU A 45 17.14 -0.47 13.88
N VAL A 46 15.98 -0.47 13.23
CA VAL A 46 15.15 -1.68 13.09
C VAL A 46 15.20 -2.23 11.67
N VAL A 47 14.99 -1.39 10.64
CA VAL A 47 14.87 -1.86 9.25
C VAL A 47 16.24 -2.10 8.63
N ALA A 48 17.15 -1.13 8.69
CA ALA A 48 18.44 -1.19 7.99
C ALA A 48 19.31 -2.41 8.37
N PRO A 49 19.43 -2.82 9.64
CA PRO A 49 20.27 -3.97 10.02
C PRO A 49 19.80 -5.29 9.43
N ALA A 50 18.49 -5.43 9.17
CA ALA A 50 17.88 -6.67 8.72
C ALA A 50 17.61 -6.72 7.20
N SER A 51 17.62 -5.58 6.52
CA SER A 51 17.24 -5.44 5.11
C SER A 51 17.94 -6.44 4.18
N TYR A 52 19.28 -6.55 4.26
CA TYR A 52 20.04 -7.47 3.42
C TYR A 52 19.67 -8.93 3.61
N GLU A 53 19.45 -9.35 4.86
CA GLU A 53 19.07 -10.73 5.19
C GLU A 53 17.72 -11.08 4.59
N TYR A 54 16.71 -10.24 4.79
CA TYR A 54 15.35 -10.47 4.30
C TYR A 54 15.24 -10.41 2.78
N ASP A 55 15.93 -9.47 2.13
CA ASP A 55 15.96 -9.40 0.67
C ASP A 55 16.62 -10.65 0.07
N THR A 56 17.76 -11.07 0.63
CA THR A 56 18.47 -12.28 0.20
C THR A 56 17.65 -13.55 0.43
N ALA A 57 16.98 -13.65 1.58
CA ALA A 57 16.10 -14.76 1.93
C ALA A 57 14.76 -14.74 1.17
N ARG A 58 14.43 -13.64 0.48
CA ARG A 58 13.15 -13.40 -0.21
C ARG A 58 11.96 -13.64 0.72
N ARG A 59 12.03 -13.10 1.93
CA ARG A 59 11.07 -13.31 2.99
C ARG A 59 10.58 -11.98 3.55
N LEU A 60 9.26 -11.84 3.69
CA LEU A 60 8.68 -10.67 4.34
C LEU A 60 9.13 -10.61 5.82
N PRO A 61 9.66 -9.46 6.28
CA PRO A 61 10.15 -9.30 7.66
C PRO A 61 8.98 -9.05 8.64
N MET A 62 8.32 -10.13 9.06
CA MET A 62 7.11 -10.06 9.89
C MET A 62 7.33 -9.32 11.22
N GLU A 63 8.49 -9.44 11.83
CA GLU A 63 8.88 -8.75 13.04
C GLU A 63 9.00 -7.21 12.82
N ILE A 64 9.52 -6.78 11.67
CA ILE A 64 9.58 -5.37 11.31
C ILE A 64 8.17 -4.84 11.04
N ILE A 65 7.34 -5.61 10.31
CA ILE A 65 5.94 -5.24 10.05
C ILE A 65 5.17 -5.09 11.36
N ALA A 66 5.37 -6.00 12.32
CA ALA A 66 4.75 -5.91 13.63
C ALA A 66 5.22 -4.68 14.43
N GLU A 67 6.52 -4.31 14.33
CA GLU A 67 7.06 -3.11 14.97
C GLU A 67 6.45 -1.85 14.36
N MET A 68 6.43 -1.75 13.03
CA MET A 68 5.78 -0.66 12.31
C MET A 68 4.30 -0.51 12.70
N GLY A 69 3.60 -1.64 12.92
CA GLY A 69 2.24 -1.65 13.46
C GLY A 69 2.16 -1.06 14.86
N ARG A 70 3.07 -1.44 15.77
CA ARG A 70 3.14 -0.89 17.14
C ARG A 70 3.45 0.61 17.17
N MET A 71 4.23 1.10 16.21
CA MET A 71 4.51 2.52 16.02
C MET A 71 3.34 3.29 15.38
N GLY A 72 2.29 2.61 14.95
CA GLY A 72 1.11 3.22 14.32
C GLY A 72 1.30 3.63 12.85
N LEU A 73 2.36 3.15 12.17
CA LEU A 73 2.67 3.59 10.80
C LEU A 73 1.58 3.20 9.80
N PHE A 74 0.95 2.04 9.96
CA PHE A 74 -0.17 1.64 9.11
C PHE A 74 -1.43 2.48 9.33
N GLY A 75 -1.52 3.16 10.48
CA GLY A 75 -2.64 4.02 10.87
C GLY A 75 -2.46 5.49 10.53
N LEU A 76 -1.31 5.91 9.98
CA LEU A 76 -0.95 7.32 9.84
C LEU A 76 -2.05 8.22 9.27
N PRO A 77 -2.70 7.94 8.13
CA PRO A 77 -3.69 8.84 7.55
C PRO A 77 -5.12 8.64 8.07
N PHE A 78 -5.35 7.65 8.93
CA PHE A 78 -6.70 7.32 9.36
C PHE A 78 -7.07 8.01 10.68
N PRO A 79 -8.37 8.34 10.89
CA PRO A 79 -8.86 8.87 12.16
C PRO A 79 -8.65 7.91 13.34
N GLU A 80 -8.52 8.48 14.54
CA GLU A 80 -8.36 7.73 15.79
C GLU A 80 -9.53 6.77 16.06
N GLU A 81 -10.75 7.10 15.63
CA GLU A 81 -11.95 6.24 15.77
C GLU A 81 -11.82 4.89 15.07
N TYR A 82 -10.91 4.77 14.08
CA TYR A 82 -10.58 3.52 13.39
C TYR A 82 -9.19 2.98 13.80
N GLY A 83 -8.62 3.49 14.90
CA GLY A 83 -7.28 3.07 15.36
C GLY A 83 -6.13 3.75 14.63
N GLY A 84 -6.39 4.82 13.89
CA GLY A 84 -5.38 5.61 13.18
C GLY A 84 -4.74 6.69 14.05
N GLN A 85 -3.82 7.46 13.43
CA GLN A 85 -3.06 8.52 14.08
C GLN A 85 -3.63 9.93 13.81
N GLY A 86 -4.69 10.05 13.00
CA GLY A 86 -5.31 11.33 12.64
C GLY A 86 -4.45 12.24 11.74
N GLY A 87 -3.41 11.68 11.11
CA GLY A 87 -2.57 12.38 10.14
C GLY A 87 -3.21 12.45 8.75
N ASP A 88 -2.37 12.59 7.73
CA ASP A 88 -2.79 12.70 6.34
C ASP A 88 -1.84 11.98 5.37
N CYS A 89 -2.06 12.13 4.07
CA CYS A 89 -1.19 11.57 3.04
C CYS A 89 0.25 12.10 3.12
N PHE A 90 0.46 13.34 3.58
CA PHE A 90 1.79 13.90 3.73
C PHE A 90 2.56 13.19 4.85
N ALA A 91 1.90 12.86 5.96
CA ALA A 91 2.46 12.07 7.04
C ALA A 91 2.96 10.70 6.54
N LEU A 92 2.14 10.02 5.74
CA LEU A 92 2.53 8.76 5.10
C LEU A 92 3.74 8.94 4.15
N CYS A 93 3.76 9.99 3.34
CA CYS A 93 4.87 10.26 2.41
C CYS A 93 6.20 10.45 3.15
N LEU A 94 6.20 11.17 4.29
CA LEU A 94 7.40 11.35 5.10
C LEU A 94 7.91 10.02 5.67
N ALA A 95 7.00 9.17 6.16
CA ALA A 95 7.36 7.84 6.65
C ALA A 95 7.95 6.97 5.55
N LEU A 96 7.31 6.96 4.37
CA LEU A 96 7.78 6.19 3.21
C LEU A 96 9.17 6.65 2.74
N GLU A 97 9.43 7.95 2.71
CA GLU A 97 10.73 8.49 2.33
C GLU A 97 11.84 7.98 3.25
N GLN A 98 11.62 7.99 4.58
CA GLN A 98 12.61 7.52 5.55
C GLN A 98 12.83 6.00 5.47
N ILE A 99 11.77 5.21 5.41
CA ILE A 99 11.89 3.75 5.35
C ILE A 99 12.52 3.33 4.02
N ALA A 100 12.08 3.90 2.88
CA ALA A 100 12.60 3.57 1.56
C ALA A 100 14.07 3.96 1.36
N ARG A 101 14.59 4.91 2.15
CA ARG A 101 16.00 5.26 2.17
C ARG A 101 16.88 4.07 2.56
N VAL A 102 16.38 3.17 3.40
CA VAL A 102 17.07 1.98 3.87
C VAL A 102 16.55 0.67 3.27
N ASP A 103 15.23 0.54 3.05
CA ASP A 103 14.63 -0.66 2.47
C ASP A 103 13.32 -0.36 1.71
N GLN A 104 13.35 -0.51 0.39
CA GLN A 104 12.19 -0.28 -0.46
C GLN A 104 11.15 -1.41 -0.36
N SER A 105 11.55 -2.64 0.01
CA SER A 105 10.62 -3.76 0.18
C SER A 105 9.71 -3.56 1.39
N VAL A 106 10.28 -3.04 2.48
CA VAL A 106 9.52 -2.67 3.69
C VAL A 106 8.63 -1.46 3.41
N ALA A 107 9.17 -0.45 2.72
CA ALA A 107 8.41 0.75 2.36
C ALA A 107 7.20 0.43 1.47
N ILE A 108 7.36 -0.42 0.43
CA ILE A 108 6.22 -0.79 -0.43
C ILE A 108 5.19 -1.65 0.32
N THR A 109 5.60 -2.42 1.32
CA THR A 109 4.66 -3.16 2.17
C THR A 109 3.79 -2.21 2.99
N LEU A 110 4.38 -1.14 3.55
CA LEU A 110 3.64 -0.08 4.24
C LEU A 110 2.71 0.67 3.27
N GLU A 111 3.27 1.14 2.16
CA GLU A 111 2.49 1.88 1.16
C GLU A 111 1.28 1.10 0.68
N ALA A 112 1.49 -0.14 0.23
CA ALA A 112 0.42 -0.99 -0.25
C ALA A 112 -0.59 -1.34 0.87
N GLY A 113 -0.13 -1.52 2.11
CA GLY A 113 -1.01 -1.76 3.25
C GLY A 113 -1.94 -0.58 3.54
N VAL A 114 -1.42 0.64 3.49
CA VAL A 114 -2.16 1.87 3.76
C VAL A 114 -2.95 2.33 2.54
N SER A 115 -2.26 2.68 1.44
CA SER A 115 -2.88 3.34 0.29
C SER A 115 -3.77 2.41 -0.52
N LEU A 116 -3.39 1.14 -0.66
CA LEU A 116 -4.10 0.17 -1.50
C LEU A 116 -4.96 -0.80 -0.69
N GLY A 117 -4.51 -1.19 0.51
CA GLY A 117 -5.24 -2.12 1.37
C GLY A 117 -6.37 -1.47 2.16
N ALA A 118 -6.04 -0.48 2.99
CA ALA A 118 -6.98 0.13 3.92
C ALA A 118 -7.78 1.31 3.31
N MET A 119 -7.14 2.15 2.49
CA MET A 119 -7.77 3.36 1.93
C MET A 119 -9.05 3.09 1.12
N PRO A 120 -9.19 2.01 0.32
CA PRO A 120 -10.45 1.70 -0.34
C PRO A 120 -11.62 1.53 0.63
N VAL A 121 -11.38 0.83 1.75
CA VAL A 121 -12.39 0.64 2.80
C VAL A 121 -12.72 1.97 3.47
N TYR A 122 -11.72 2.79 3.77
CA TYR A 122 -11.91 4.09 4.40
C TYR A 122 -12.75 5.04 3.53
N LEU A 123 -12.44 5.14 2.22
CA LEU A 123 -13.11 6.11 1.34
C LEU A 123 -14.48 5.65 0.85
N PHE A 124 -14.69 4.35 0.68
CA PHE A 124 -15.89 3.83 0.01
C PHE A 124 -16.71 2.85 0.85
N GLY A 125 -16.19 2.40 1.99
CA GLY A 125 -16.89 1.48 2.88
C GLY A 125 -18.09 2.10 3.59
N THR A 126 -19.07 1.25 3.91
CA THR A 126 -20.10 1.58 4.90
C THR A 126 -19.45 1.70 6.29
N GLU A 127 -20.17 2.27 7.25
CA GLU A 127 -19.63 2.38 8.61
C GLU A 127 -19.34 1.00 9.21
N GLU A 128 -20.20 0.01 8.95
CA GLU A 128 -20.00 -1.38 9.39
C GLU A 128 -18.72 -1.98 8.77
N GLN A 129 -18.47 -1.75 7.47
CA GLN A 129 -17.26 -2.23 6.80
C GLN A 129 -16.01 -1.54 7.37
N LYS A 130 -16.07 -0.24 7.65
CA LYS A 130 -14.97 0.51 8.26
C LYS A 130 -14.64 -0.02 9.66
N GLN A 131 -15.64 -0.17 10.51
CA GLN A 131 -15.46 -0.69 11.87
C GLN A 131 -14.96 -2.13 11.90
N GLN A 132 -15.34 -2.93 10.91
CA GLN A 132 -14.86 -4.32 10.80
C GLN A 132 -13.40 -4.40 10.40
N TRP A 133 -12.96 -3.59 9.44
CA TRP A 133 -11.67 -3.78 8.77
C TRP A 133 -10.59 -2.78 9.18
N LEU A 134 -10.93 -1.49 9.32
CA LEU A 134 -9.90 -0.46 9.52
C LEU A 134 -9.10 -0.63 10.82
N PRO A 135 -9.68 -0.99 11.98
CA PRO A 135 -8.88 -1.10 13.20
C PRO A 135 -7.73 -2.11 13.09
N GLN A 136 -7.98 -3.26 12.47
CA GLN A 136 -6.95 -4.29 12.29
C GLN A 136 -5.95 -3.94 11.19
N LEU A 137 -6.36 -3.21 10.14
CA LEU A 137 -5.48 -2.74 9.07
C LEU A 137 -4.63 -1.56 9.54
N ALA A 138 -5.20 -0.58 10.24
CA ALA A 138 -4.50 0.59 10.76
C ALA A 138 -3.50 0.24 11.87
N SER A 139 -3.73 -0.84 12.62
CA SER A 139 -2.78 -1.33 13.63
C SER A 139 -1.69 -2.24 13.06
N GLY A 140 -1.72 -2.57 11.77
CA GLY A 140 -0.80 -3.53 11.15
C GLY A 140 -0.98 -5.00 11.63
N GLN A 141 -2.03 -5.30 12.39
CA GLN A 141 -2.39 -6.67 12.76
C GLN A 141 -2.90 -7.49 11.58
N ALA A 142 -3.42 -6.81 10.57
CA ALA A 142 -3.82 -7.40 9.30
C ALA A 142 -3.28 -6.59 8.12
N LEU A 143 -3.05 -7.26 7.00
CA LEU A 143 -2.78 -6.66 5.70
C LEU A 143 -3.95 -6.92 4.74
N ALA A 144 -4.06 -6.07 3.72
CA ALA A 144 -5.02 -6.25 2.64
C ALA A 144 -4.37 -6.04 1.27
N GLY A 145 -4.84 -6.80 0.27
CA GLY A 145 -4.42 -6.70 -1.12
C GLY A 145 -5.40 -5.88 -1.97
N PHE A 146 -4.88 -5.37 -3.11
CA PHE A 146 -5.62 -4.55 -4.07
C PHE A 146 -5.72 -5.28 -5.42
N GLY A 147 -6.79 -6.04 -5.60
CA GLY A 147 -7.01 -6.92 -6.74
C GLY A 147 -7.56 -6.19 -7.97
N LEU A 148 -6.70 -5.44 -8.69
CA LEU A 148 -7.04 -4.74 -9.93
C LEU A 148 -6.50 -5.49 -11.16
N THR A 149 -5.19 -5.65 -11.25
CA THR A 149 -4.48 -6.18 -12.42
C THR A 149 -4.84 -7.64 -12.71
N GLU A 150 -5.01 -7.97 -13.97
CA GLU A 150 -5.25 -9.34 -14.46
C GLU A 150 -4.25 -9.71 -15.56
N PRO A 151 -4.09 -11.00 -15.90
CA PRO A 151 -3.16 -11.42 -16.95
C PRO A 151 -3.29 -10.64 -18.27
N GLU A 152 -4.53 -10.30 -18.67
CA GLU A 152 -4.82 -9.58 -19.90
C GLU A 152 -5.30 -8.14 -19.68
N ALA A 153 -5.26 -7.64 -18.44
CA ALA A 153 -5.74 -6.31 -18.08
C ALA A 153 -4.77 -5.64 -17.08
N GLY A 154 -3.63 -5.18 -17.59
CA GLY A 154 -2.65 -4.40 -16.87
C GLY A 154 -2.89 -2.89 -17.06
N SER A 155 -2.20 -2.25 -18.02
CA SER A 155 -2.38 -0.82 -18.32
C SER A 155 -3.83 -0.49 -18.74
N ASP A 156 -4.50 -1.38 -19.47
CA ASP A 156 -5.94 -1.31 -19.71
C ASP A 156 -6.70 -2.07 -18.60
N ALA A 157 -6.71 -1.51 -17.39
CA ALA A 157 -7.40 -2.12 -16.26
C ALA A 157 -8.94 -2.18 -16.43
N GLY A 158 -9.52 -1.39 -17.34
CA GLY A 158 -10.92 -1.49 -17.74
C GLY A 158 -11.23 -2.79 -18.50
N GLY A 159 -10.21 -3.47 -19.01
CA GLY A 159 -10.29 -4.79 -19.65
C GLY A 159 -10.65 -5.95 -18.72
N THR A 160 -10.76 -5.72 -17.39
CA THR A 160 -11.11 -6.73 -16.35
C THR A 160 -12.04 -7.82 -16.86
N ARG A 161 -11.71 -9.09 -16.59
CA ARG A 161 -12.47 -10.29 -16.95
C ARG A 161 -13.00 -11.06 -15.75
N THR A 162 -12.44 -10.87 -14.56
CA THR A 162 -13.01 -11.41 -13.31
C THR A 162 -14.47 -11.00 -13.23
N ARG A 163 -15.36 -11.96 -12.90
CA ARG A 163 -16.81 -11.76 -12.86
C ARG A 163 -17.31 -12.02 -11.44
N ALA A 164 -18.36 -11.30 -11.08
CA ALA A 164 -19.11 -11.54 -9.85
C ALA A 164 -20.60 -11.51 -10.19
N GLU A 165 -21.28 -12.59 -9.92
CA GLU A 165 -22.72 -12.74 -10.16
C GLU A 165 -23.45 -12.74 -8.80
N LEU A 166 -24.49 -11.92 -8.68
CA LEU A 166 -25.34 -11.91 -7.49
C LEU A 166 -26.34 -13.06 -7.58
N LYS A 167 -26.22 -14.02 -6.63
CA LYS A 167 -27.08 -15.21 -6.52
C LYS A 167 -27.52 -15.39 -5.08
N ASP A 168 -28.79 -15.44 -4.84
CA ASP A 168 -29.38 -15.69 -3.50
C ASP A 168 -28.79 -14.79 -2.39
N GLY A 169 -28.61 -13.50 -2.70
CA GLY A 169 -28.05 -12.51 -1.75
C GLY A 169 -26.52 -12.62 -1.53
N ASN A 170 -25.80 -13.34 -2.39
CA ASN A 170 -24.35 -13.49 -2.34
C ASN A 170 -23.72 -13.22 -3.70
N TRP A 171 -22.54 -12.59 -3.69
CA TRP A 171 -21.67 -12.50 -4.87
C TRP A 171 -20.89 -13.80 -5.03
N VAL A 172 -20.99 -14.42 -6.21
CA VAL A 172 -20.18 -15.56 -6.63
C VAL A 172 -19.12 -15.06 -7.60
N ILE A 173 -17.85 -15.14 -7.19
CA ILE A 173 -16.71 -14.53 -7.88
C ILE A 173 -15.87 -15.60 -8.56
N ASN A 174 -15.58 -15.41 -9.85
CA ASN A 174 -14.70 -16.26 -10.64
C ASN A 174 -13.72 -15.41 -11.45
N GLY A 175 -12.43 -15.77 -11.43
CA GLY A 175 -11.38 -15.08 -12.15
C GLY A 175 -10.03 -15.17 -11.52
N SER A 176 -9.13 -14.27 -11.91
CA SER A 176 -7.77 -14.20 -11.40
C SER A 176 -7.26 -12.77 -11.31
N LYS A 177 -6.28 -12.54 -10.44
CA LYS A 177 -5.55 -11.27 -10.32
C LYS A 177 -4.06 -11.53 -10.30
N GLU A 178 -3.27 -10.56 -10.79
CA GLU A 178 -1.83 -10.67 -10.95
C GLU A 178 -1.11 -9.55 -10.21
N PHE A 179 0.08 -9.85 -9.69
CA PHE A 179 0.99 -8.90 -9.05
C PHE A 179 0.41 -8.22 -7.80
N ILE A 180 -0.33 -8.97 -6.99
CA ILE A 180 -1.00 -8.41 -5.83
C ILE A 180 -0.09 -8.42 -4.61
N THR A 181 0.31 -7.23 -4.17
CA THR A 181 1.14 -7.01 -2.97
C THR A 181 0.33 -7.29 -1.70
N ASN A 182 1.01 -7.77 -0.66
CA ASN A 182 0.42 -8.06 0.66
C ASN A 182 -0.73 -9.07 0.62
N SER A 183 -0.73 -10.01 -0.32
CA SER A 183 -1.88 -10.87 -0.57
C SER A 183 -1.70 -12.34 -0.17
N GLY A 184 -0.50 -12.77 0.20
CA GLY A 184 -0.20 -14.16 0.55
C GLY A 184 0.43 -14.36 1.92
N THR A 185 0.41 -13.37 2.79
CA THR A 185 0.98 -13.46 4.14
C THR A 185 0.00 -14.09 5.14
N ASP A 186 0.51 -14.59 6.27
CA ASP A 186 -0.32 -15.14 7.36
C ASP A 186 -1.25 -14.10 7.99
N ILE A 187 -0.89 -12.81 7.90
CA ILE A 187 -1.70 -11.69 8.39
C ILE A 187 -2.56 -11.03 7.31
N THR A 188 -2.50 -11.49 6.06
CA THR A 188 -3.43 -11.03 5.03
C THR A 188 -4.85 -11.51 5.33
N LYS A 189 -5.79 -10.58 5.51
CA LYS A 189 -7.17 -10.91 5.89
C LYS A 189 -8.20 -10.49 4.86
N LEU A 190 -7.84 -9.60 3.94
CA LEU A 190 -8.77 -9.02 2.98
C LEU A 190 -8.09 -8.81 1.63
N VAL A 191 -8.85 -8.99 0.56
CA VAL A 191 -8.51 -8.46 -0.78
C VAL A 191 -9.71 -7.68 -1.31
N THR A 192 -9.47 -6.44 -1.74
CA THR A 192 -10.46 -5.68 -2.52
C THR A 192 -10.34 -6.09 -3.97
N VAL A 193 -11.43 -6.55 -4.59
CA VAL A 193 -11.40 -7.17 -5.91
C VAL A 193 -12.30 -6.40 -6.88
N THR A 194 -11.75 -5.91 -8.00
CA THR A 194 -12.58 -5.43 -9.11
C THR A 194 -13.12 -6.61 -9.91
N ALA A 195 -14.42 -6.61 -10.16
CA ALA A 195 -15.09 -7.65 -10.96
C ALA A 195 -16.21 -7.06 -11.83
N VAL A 196 -16.48 -7.69 -12.97
CA VAL A 196 -17.62 -7.37 -13.82
C VAL A 196 -18.87 -7.91 -13.13
N THR A 197 -19.78 -7.01 -12.75
CA THR A 197 -21.04 -7.34 -12.05
C THR A 197 -22.26 -7.18 -12.95
N GLY A 198 -22.08 -6.69 -14.19
CA GLY A 198 -23.15 -6.48 -15.15
C GLY A 198 -22.66 -5.78 -16.40
N THR A 199 -23.62 -5.38 -17.22
CA THR A 199 -23.41 -4.55 -18.41
C THR A 199 -24.45 -3.43 -18.46
N THR A 200 -24.04 -2.24 -18.89
CA THR A 200 -24.93 -1.12 -19.17
C THR A 200 -24.84 -0.74 -20.63
N THR A 201 -25.90 -0.13 -21.16
CA THR A 201 -25.87 0.45 -22.50
C THR A 201 -25.60 1.95 -22.40
N THR A 202 -24.54 2.42 -23.06
CA THR A 202 -24.19 3.83 -23.12
C THR A 202 -25.18 4.61 -23.99
N ALA A 203 -25.21 5.94 -23.91
CA ALA A 203 -26.12 6.79 -24.67
C ALA A 203 -26.00 6.63 -26.22
N ASP A 204 -24.83 6.17 -26.68
CA ASP A 204 -24.57 5.86 -28.12
C ASP A 204 -24.86 4.39 -28.49
N GLY A 205 -25.52 3.64 -27.59
CA GLY A 205 -25.98 2.28 -27.84
C GLY A 205 -24.92 1.18 -27.67
N ARG A 206 -23.72 1.49 -27.19
CA ARG A 206 -22.68 0.49 -26.95
C ARG A 206 -22.84 -0.18 -25.60
N GLU A 207 -22.54 -1.46 -25.52
CA GLU A 207 -22.43 -2.16 -24.24
C GLU A 207 -21.16 -1.75 -23.52
N LYS A 208 -21.29 -1.47 -22.23
CA LYS A 208 -20.18 -1.17 -21.31
C LYS A 208 -20.27 -2.07 -20.08
N LYS A 209 -19.13 -2.64 -19.69
CA LYS A 209 -19.04 -3.43 -18.46
C LYS A 209 -19.35 -2.55 -17.25
N GLU A 210 -20.17 -3.05 -16.33
CA GLU A 210 -20.26 -2.55 -14.97
C GLU A 210 -19.21 -3.26 -14.15
N ILE A 211 -18.21 -2.50 -13.68
CA ILE A 211 -17.14 -3.01 -12.82
C ILE A 211 -17.39 -2.50 -11.42
N SER A 212 -17.54 -3.42 -10.48
CA SER A 212 -17.72 -3.14 -9.04
C SER A 212 -16.50 -3.58 -8.26
N THR A 213 -16.41 -3.13 -7.02
CA THR A 213 -15.40 -3.60 -6.06
C THR A 213 -16.09 -4.44 -4.99
N ILE A 214 -15.52 -5.60 -4.69
CA ILE A 214 -16.03 -6.53 -3.68
C ILE A 214 -14.94 -6.82 -2.66
N LEU A 215 -15.30 -6.80 -1.39
CA LEU A 215 -14.44 -7.20 -0.27
C LEU A 215 -14.44 -8.72 -0.15
N VAL A 216 -13.28 -9.33 -0.32
CA VAL A 216 -13.09 -10.78 -0.21
C VAL A 216 -12.18 -11.09 0.96
N PRO A 217 -12.73 -11.63 2.09
CA PRO A 217 -11.92 -12.21 3.15
C PRO A 217 -11.08 -13.37 2.61
N THR A 218 -9.81 -13.45 3.02
CA THR A 218 -8.88 -14.45 2.43
C THR A 218 -9.10 -15.88 2.89
N ASP A 219 -9.89 -16.08 3.94
CA ASP A 219 -10.33 -17.40 4.43
C ASP A 219 -11.59 -17.92 3.72
N THR A 220 -12.13 -17.17 2.73
CA THR A 220 -13.31 -17.57 1.96
C THR A 220 -12.98 -18.78 1.08
N PRO A 221 -13.75 -19.86 1.13
CA PRO A 221 -13.55 -21.02 0.26
C PRO A 221 -13.49 -20.62 -1.23
N GLY A 222 -12.55 -21.23 -1.98
CA GLY A 222 -12.32 -20.91 -3.39
C GLY A 222 -11.36 -19.76 -3.65
N PHE A 223 -10.97 -18.98 -2.63
CA PHE A 223 -9.88 -18.02 -2.72
C PHE A 223 -8.53 -18.73 -2.56
N THR A 224 -7.58 -18.43 -3.44
CA THR A 224 -6.21 -18.94 -3.34
C THR A 224 -5.20 -17.87 -3.73
N ALA A 225 -4.29 -17.54 -2.81
CA ALA A 225 -3.03 -16.88 -3.14
C ALA A 225 -2.08 -17.95 -3.69
N GLN A 226 -1.71 -17.83 -4.95
CA GLN A 226 -0.78 -18.77 -5.61
C GLN A 226 0.64 -18.55 -5.09
N LYS A 227 1.61 -19.34 -5.56
CA LYS A 227 3.02 -19.18 -5.18
C LYS A 227 3.51 -17.76 -5.48
N ALA A 228 4.24 -17.16 -4.54
CA ALA A 228 4.85 -15.85 -4.70
C ALA A 228 5.75 -15.77 -5.94
N TYR A 229 5.80 -14.59 -6.56
CA TYR A 229 6.70 -14.34 -7.69
C TYR A 229 8.17 -14.39 -7.30
N ASN A 230 8.99 -14.89 -8.22
CA ASN A 230 10.43 -14.73 -8.17
C ASN A 230 10.81 -13.40 -8.85
N LYS A 231 11.00 -12.35 -8.05
CA LYS A 231 11.22 -10.99 -8.53
C LYS A 231 12.70 -10.67 -8.70
N VAL A 232 13.01 -9.65 -9.50
CA VAL A 232 14.38 -9.12 -9.70
C VAL A 232 14.79 -8.22 -8.52
N GLY A 233 13.84 -7.51 -7.92
CA GLY A 233 14.03 -6.65 -6.76
C GLY A 233 12.81 -6.64 -5.86
N TRP A 234 12.88 -5.90 -4.74
CA TRP A 234 11.86 -5.88 -3.69
C TRP A 234 11.53 -7.29 -3.19
N ASN A 235 12.57 -8.09 -2.97
CA ASN A 235 12.41 -9.51 -2.69
C ASN A 235 11.81 -9.77 -1.31
N ALA A 236 12.00 -8.86 -0.36
CA ALA A 236 11.39 -8.92 0.97
C ALA A 236 9.94 -8.42 1.01
N SER A 237 9.35 -8.01 -0.12
CA SER A 237 7.92 -7.68 -0.23
C SER A 237 7.14 -8.88 -0.75
N ASP A 238 5.98 -9.14 -0.18
CA ASP A 238 5.06 -10.19 -0.59
C ASP A 238 4.29 -9.79 -1.87
N THR A 239 4.24 -10.69 -2.87
CA THR A 239 3.52 -10.44 -4.13
C THR A 239 3.07 -11.75 -4.76
N HIS A 240 1.76 -11.94 -4.97
CA HIS A 240 1.19 -13.17 -5.47
C HIS A 240 0.23 -12.97 -6.66
N PRO A 241 0.07 -13.98 -7.51
CA PRO A 241 -1.14 -14.16 -8.30
C PRO A 241 -2.26 -14.70 -7.41
N LEU A 242 -3.49 -14.29 -7.69
CA LEU A 242 -4.68 -14.74 -6.97
C LEU A 242 -5.65 -15.45 -7.91
N THR A 243 -6.30 -16.51 -7.42
CA THR A 243 -7.41 -17.17 -8.13
C THR A 243 -8.66 -17.19 -7.27
N PHE A 244 -9.79 -17.08 -7.96
CA PHE A 244 -11.13 -17.08 -7.39
C PHE A 244 -11.95 -18.14 -8.13
N GLU A 245 -12.33 -19.22 -7.42
CA GLU A 245 -13.10 -20.33 -7.95
C GLU A 245 -14.39 -20.47 -7.14
N ASP A 246 -15.50 -19.95 -7.66
CA ASP A 246 -16.81 -19.88 -7.00
C ASP A 246 -16.74 -19.26 -5.58
N VAL A 247 -15.84 -18.28 -5.40
CA VAL A 247 -15.70 -17.55 -4.13
C VAL A 247 -17.01 -16.85 -3.83
N THR A 248 -17.64 -17.24 -2.74
CA THR A 248 -18.98 -16.74 -2.37
C THR A 248 -18.91 -15.85 -1.13
N VAL A 249 -19.31 -14.58 -1.28
CA VAL A 249 -19.36 -13.60 -0.20
C VAL A 249 -20.73 -12.90 -0.17
N PRO A 250 -21.21 -12.44 1.01
CA PRO A 250 -22.49 -11.73 1.12
C PRO A 250 -22.60 -10.51 0.18
N GLU A 251 -23.81 -10.18 -0.26
CA GLU A 251 -24.09 -8.96 -1.02
C GLU A 251 -23.54 -7.70 -0.32
N ALA A 252 -23.59 -7.67 1.01
CA ALA A 252 -23.05 -6.58 1.83
C ALA A 252 -21.54 -6.36 1.71
N ASN A 253 -20.80 -7.27 1.06
CA ASN A 253 -19.38 -7.10 0.77
C ASN A 253 -19.12 -6.22 -0.48
N LEU A 254 -20.16 -5.71 -1.14
CA LEU A 254 -20.01 -4.68 -2.16
C LEU A 254 -19.40 -3.42 -1.53
N LEU A 255 -18.27 -2.97 -2.07
CA LEU A 255 -17.60 -1.76 -1.60
C LEU A 255 -18.04 -0.55 -2.44
N GLY A 256 -18.72 0.39 -1.81
CA GLY A 256 -19.30 1.55 -2.47
C GLY A 256 -20.53 1.19 -3.31
N GLN A 257 -20.66 1.76 -4.49
CA GLN A 257 -21.80 1.57 -5.39
C GLN A 257 -21.47 0.58 -6.51
N GLN A 258 -22.43 -0.27 -6.87
CA GLN A 258 -22.31 -1.15 -8.03
C GLN A 258 -22.02 -0.35 -9.31
N GLY A 259 -21.14 -0.87 -10.17
CA GLY A 259 -20.71 -0.21 -11.40
C GLY A 259 -19.72 0.94 -11.22
N ARG A 260 -19.35 1.30 -9.98
CA ARG A 260 -18.40 2.39 -9.69
C ARG A 260 -16.99 1.91 -9.31
N GLY A 261 -16.78 0.61 -9.22
CA GLY A 261 -15.53 0.02 -8.73
C GLY A 261 -14.29 0.48 -9.49
N TYR A 262 -14.35 0.52 -10.83
CA TYR A 262 -13.22 0.98 -11.64
C TYR A 262 -12.86 2.45 -11.36
N ALA A 263 -13.85 3.35 -11.29
CA ALA A 263 -13.62 4.76 -10.98
C ALA A 263 -13.07 4.95 -9.56
N ASN A 264 -13.55 4.17 -8.60
CA ASN A 264 -13.07 4.19 -7.22
C ASN A 264 -11.59 3.76 -7.15
N PHE A 265 -11.22 2.71 -7.86
CA PHE A 265 -9.84 2.23 -7.91
C PHE A 265 -8.89 3.24 -8.58
N LEU A 266 -9.32 3.91 -9.65
CA LEU A 266 -8.51 4.99 -10.24
C LEU A 266 -8.26 6.13 -9.25
N ARG A 267 -9.26 6.50 -8.45
CA ARG A 267 -9.10 7.52 -7.41
C ARG A 267 -8.10 7.09 -6.32
N ILE A 268 -8.10 5.83 -5.91
CA ILE A 268 -7.11 5.28 -4.99
C ILE A 268 -5.70 5.39 -5.58
N LEU A 269 -5.54 5.06 -6.87
CA LEU A 269 -4.24 5.14 -7.54
C LEU A 269 -3.70 6.57 -7.66
N ASP A 270 -4.55 7.60 -7.65
CA ASP A 270 -4.09 8.99 -7.69
C ASP A 270 -3.30 9.36 -6.43
N GLU A 271 -3.77 8.96 -5.25
CA GLU A 271 -3.05 9.14 -3.97
C GLU A 271 -1.84 8.18 -3.87
N GLY A 272 -2.00 6.92 -4.29
CA GLY A 272 -0.92 5.94 -4.31
C GLY A 272 0.29 6.38 -5.15
N ARG A 273 0.08 7.10 -6.27
CA ARG A 273 1.18 7.64 -7.09
C ARG A 273 2.03 8.67 -6.33
N ILE A 274 1.41 9.48 -5.46
CA ILE A 274 2.12 10.44 -4.61
C ILE A 274 2.97 9.68 -3.59
N ALA A 275 2.41 8.68 -2.94
CA ALA A 275 3.10 7.83 -1.98
C ALA A 275 4.30 7.07 -2.62
N ILE A 276 4.11 6.53 -3.83
CA ILE A 276 5.21 5.89 -4.59
C ILE A 276 6.29 6.90 -4.99
N ALA A 277 5.95 8.15 -5.30
CA ALA A 277 6.94 9.19 -5.59
C ALA A 277 7.79 9.49 -4.34
N ALA A 278 7.19 9.54 -3.15
CA ALA A 278 7.91 9.70 -1.89
C ALA A 278 8.84 8.50 -1.62
N LEU A 279 8.36 7.27 -1.80
CA LEU A 279 9.18 6.05 -1.71
C LEU A 279 10.38 6.11 -2.67
N ALA A 280 10.17 6.49 -3.93
CA ALA A 280 11.24 6.59 -4.92
C ALA A 280 12.26 7.68 -4.54
N THR A 281 11.82 8.78 -3.92
CA THR A 281 12.69 9.85 -3.41
C THR A 281 13.58 9.31 -2.28
N GLY A 282 13.01 8.60 -1.32
CA GLY A 282 13.77 7.94 -0.25
C GLY A 282 14.80 6.95 -0.78
N ALA A 283 14.40 6.09 -1.73
CA ALA A 283 15.29 5.14 -2.38
C ALA A 283 16.48 5.84 -3.09
N ALA A 284 16.21 6.93 -3.81
CA ALA A 284 17.26 7.72 -4.46
C ALA A 284 18.21 8.36 -3.45
N GLN A 285 17.69 8.86 -2.32
CA GLN A 285 18.47 9.40 -1.23
C GLN A 285 19.40 8.34 -0.62
N GLY A 286 18.90 7.14 -0.31
CA GLY A 286 19.71 6.04 0.21
C GLY A 286 20.82 5.62 -0.76
N CYS A 287 20.52 5.53 -2.06
CA CYS A 287 21.54 5.26 -3.09
C CYS A 287 22.63 6.34 -3.13
N LEU A 288 22.27 7.62 -3.00
CA LEU A 288 23.22 8.73 -2.97
C LEU A 288 24.13 8.66 -1.75
N GLU A 289 23.56 8.43 -0.56
CA GLU A 289 24.31 8.31 0.70
C GLU A 289 25.32 7.17 0.65
N GLU A 290 24.91 6.01 0.15
CA GLU A 290 25.78 4.85 0.01
C GLU A 290 26.90 5.10 -1.00
N ALA A 291 26.60 5.75 -2.13
CA ALA A 291 27.60 6.12 -3.13
C ALA A 291 28.64 7.10 -2.56
N ILE A 292 28.20 8.11 -1.79
CA ILE A 292 29.11 9.07 -1.14
C ILE A 292 29.97 8.35 -0.10
N ARG A 293 29.38 7.52 0.76
CA ARG A 293 30.09 6.73 1.75
C ARG A 293 31.20 5.90 1.11
N TYR A 294 30.85 5.12 0.08
CA TYR A 294 31.81 4.29 -0.62
C TYR A 294 32.93 5.12 -1.31
N ALA A 295 32.59 6.25 -1.94
CA ALA A 295 33.55 7.12 -2.60
C ALA A 295 34.57 7.77 -1.63
N THR A 296 34.16 7.99 -0.37
CA THR A 296 35.03 8.56 0.67
C THR A 296 35.91 7.53 1.36
N GLU A 297 35.49 6.26 1.39
CA GLU A 297 36.21 5.15 2.03
C GLU A 297 37.16 4.43 1.04
N ARG A 298 36.85 4.42 -0.26
CA ARG A 298 37.58 3.68 -1.28
C ARG A 298 38.89 4.34 -1.60
N GLU A 299 39.99 3.64 -1.35
CA GLU A 299 41.34 4.06 -1.76
C GLU A 299 41.71 3.42 -3.12
N GLN A 300 42.19 4.22 -4.06
CA GLN A 300 42.69 3.79 -5.35
C GLN A 300 43.88 4.68 -5.77
N PHE A 301 44.78 4.12 -6.59
CA PHE A 301 45.96 4.77 -7.14
C PHE A 301 47.00 5.22 -6.11
N GLY A 302 47.05 4.63 -4.94
CA GLY A 302 48.09 4.73 -3.91
C GLY A 302 47.97 5.93 -3.03
#